data_7ab91faa914099383c43a4d39673a2bd
#
_entry.id   7ab91faa914099383c43a4d39673a2bd
#
_cell.length_a   1.000
_cell.length_b   1.000
_cell.length_c   1.000
_cell.angle_alpha   90.00
_cell.angle_beta   90.00
_cell.angle_gamma   90.00
#
_symmetry.space_group_name_H-M   'P 1'
#
loop_
_entity.id
_entity.type
_entity.pdbx_description
1 polymer ?
#
loop_
_entity_poly.entity_id
_entity_poly.type
_entity_poly.pdbx_seq_one_letter_code
_entity_poly.pdbx_strand_id
1 'polypeptide(L)'
;ARISGIPVTTLRDNIGPILEAFDRLAPLLPDGTIIGDFDDIAWWCAETGGTIIVDGTELAIARPTGQVEQRPYYSGKKKTHTLKTIAVCDAESNLLWVTPLLGGATHDLTALRDANLPSHLADSGLDVLADSGFQGLQHDVEALELPTRRPRDNSELTKTDRFFNSVLSSNRVRVEHSIGRLKQWR
;
A
#
# COMPACT_ATOMS: atom_id res chain seq x y z
N ALA A 1 31.02 6.78 9.80
CA ALA A 1 30.04 6.69 8.72
C ALA A 1 29.24 7.98 8.66
N ARG A 2 28.84 8.43 7.46
CA ARG A 2 28.00 9.62 7.23
C ARG A 2 26.93 9.24 6.21
N ILE A 3 25.70 9.74 6.43
CA ILE A 3 24.63 9.68 5.47
C ILE A 3 24.33 11.13 5.06
N SER A 4 24.39 11.45 3.77
CA SER A 4 24.16 12.82 3.23
C SER A 4 24.99 13.91 3.94
N GLY A 5 26.24 13.59 4.33
CA GLY A 5 27.12 14.52 5.04
C GLY A 5 26.88 14.65 6.55
N ILE A 6 25.79 14.09 7.08
CA ILE A 6 25.46 14.12 8.50
C ILE A 6 26.11 12.93 9.22
N PRO A 7 26.77 13.10 10.38
CA PRO A 7 27.28 11.99 11.18
C PRO A 7 26.15 11.04 11.61
N VAL A 8 26.41 9.73 11.56
CA VAL A 8 25.40 8.70 11.96
C VAL A 8 24.97 8.87 13.43
N THR A 9 25.88 9.32 14.30
CA THR A 9 25.54 9.64 15.70
C THR A 9 24.50 10.76 15.79
N THR A 10 24.70 11.85 15.05
CA THR A 10 23.74 12.97 15.00
C THR A 10 22.39 12.55 14.43
N LEU A 11 22.37 11.64 13.43
CA LEU A 11 21.12 11.06 12.91
C LEU A 11 20.41 10.23 13.99
N ARG A 12 21.14 9.35 14.68
CA ARG A 12 20.57 8.53 15.76
C ARG A 12 19.97 9.39 16.85
N ASP A 13 20.71 10.42 17.30
CA ASP A 13 20.30 11.26 18.43
C ASP A 13 19.07 12.13 18.12
N ASN A 14 18.84 12.45 16.84
CA ASN A 14 17.70 13.25 16.40
C ASN A 14 16.54 12.40 15.82
N ILE A 15 16.82 11.22 15.27
CA ILE A 15 15.78 10.34 14.73
C ILE A 15 14.98 9.64 15.84
N GLY A 16 15.63 9.26 16.95
CA GLY A 16 14.95 8.60 18.07
C GLY A 16 13.71 9.36 18.56
N PRO A 17 13.84 10.63 18.98
CA PRO A 17 12.70 11.44 19.38
C PRO A 17 11.64 11.66 18.30
N ILE A 18 12.07 11.71 17.02
CA ILE A 18 11.16 11.84 15.88
C ILE A 18 10.39 10.54 15.69
N LEU A 19 11.04 9.38 15.74
CA LEU A 19 10.38 8.09 15.66
C LEU A 19 9.40 7.87 16.82
N GLU A 20 9.79 8.23 18.04
CA GLU A 20 8.89 8.19 19.20
C GLU A 20 7.69 9.13 19.03
N ALA A 21 7.87 10.29 18.41
CA ALA A 21 6.77 11.19 18.08
C ALA A 21 5.87 10.60 16.98
N PHE A 22 6.46 9.93 16.00
CA PHE A 22 5.71 9.21 14.97
C PHE A 22 4.94 8.02 15.56
N ASP A 23 5.55 7.23 16.44
CA ASP A 23 4.85 6.13 17.13
C ASP A 23 3.65 6.62 17.95
N ARG A 24 3.69 7.87 18.41
CA ARG A 24 2.58 8.51 19.13
C ARG A 24 1.54 9.15 18.21
N LEU A 25 1.90 9.52 17.00
CA LEU A 25 1.04 10.30 16.10
C LEU A 25 0.58 9.49 14.88
N ALA A 26 1.37 8.51 14.45
CA ALA A 26 1.14 7.81 13.20
C ALA A 26 -0.17 7.01 13.13
N PRO A 27 -0.68 6.42 14.21
CA PRO A 27 -1.91 5.64 14.15
C PRO A 27 -3.15 6.37 14.67
N LEU A 28 -3.13 7.70 14.73
CA LEU A 28 -4.31 8.45 15.15
C LEU A 28 -5.26 8.63 13.97
N LEU A 29 -6.38 7.93 14.01
CA LEU A 29 -7.53 8.22 13.17
C LEU A 29 -8.18 9.55 13.55
N PRO A 30 -9.08 10.13 12.73
CA PRO A 30 -9.68 11.45 12.96
C PRO A 30 -10.36 11.61 14.33
N ASP A 31 -10.85 10.53 14.92
CA ASP A 31 -11.47 10.50 16.25
C ASP A 31 -10.50 10.23 17.40
N GLY A 32 -9.20 10.06 17.12
CA GLY A 32 -8.17 9.75 18.10
C GLY A 32 -7.95 8.25 18.34
N THR A 33 -8.61 7.37 17.59
CA THR A 33 -8.39 5.92 17.67
C THR A 33 -6.96 5.57 17.25
N ILE A 34 -6.31 4.68 17.99
CA ILE A 34 -4.96 4.18 17.74
C ILE A 34 -5.07 2.80 17.07
N ILE A 35 -4.44 2.66 15.91
CA ILE A 35 -4.27 1.40 15.20
C ILE A 35 -2.93 0.79 15.62
N GLY A 36 -2.95 -0.29 16.36
CA GLY A 36 -1.75 -1.02 16.82
C GLY A 36 -1.44 -2.26 15.96
N ASP A 37 -2.46 -2.93 15.47
CA ASP A 37 -2.35 -4.13 14.66
C ASP A 37 -3.46 -4.23 13.60
N PHE A 38 -3.53 -5.37 12.90
CA PHE A 38 -4.51 -5.56 11.84
C PHE A 38 -5.92 -5.86 12.37
N ASP A 39 -6.06 -6.36 13.57
CA ASP A 39 -7.37 -6.58 14.23
C ASP A 39 -8.04 -5.24 14.55
N ASP A 40 -7.26 -4.25 14.95
CA ASP A 40 -7.74 -2.86 15.11
C ASP A 40 -8.24 -2.29 13.79
N ILE A 41 -7.55 -2.57 12.67
CA ILE A 41 -7.99 -2.16 11.33
C ILE A 41 -9.32 -2.83 10.99
N ALA A 42 -9.43 -4.14 11.22
CA ALA A 42 -10.65 -4.89 10.95
C ALA A 42 -11.83 -4.32 11.75
N TRP A 43 -11.63 -4.08 13.04
CA TRP A 43 -12.63 -3.46 13.89
C TRP A 43 -13.03 -2.06 13.40
N TRP A 44 -12.07 -1.19 13.13
CA TRP A 44 -12.32 0.17 12.61
C TRP A 44 -13.13 0.17 11.32
N CYS A 45 -12.73 -0.66 10.37
CA CYS A 45 -13.41 -0.74 9.08
C CYS A 45 -14.82 -1.33 9.22
N ALA A 46 -15.05 -2.29 10.11
CA ALA A 46 -16.37 -2.81 10.38
C ALA A 46 -17.33 -1.73 10.89
N GLU A 47 -16.84 -0.82 11.75
CA GLU A 47 -17.63 0.31 12.27
C GLU A 47 -17.84 1.43 11.24
N THR A 48 -16.93 1.56 10.26
CA THR A 48 -16.93 2.68 9.29
C THR A 48 -17.36 2.31 7.88
N GLY A 49 -17.92 1.13 7.67
CA GLY A 49 -18.49 0.75 6.36
C GLY A 49 -18.01 -0.57 5.78
N GLY A 50 -17.16 -1.31 6.50
CA GLY A 50 -16.81 -2.69 6.15
C GLY A 50 -15.91 -2.85 4.93
N THR A 51 -15.25 -1.79 4.45
CA THR A 51 -14.46 -1.83 3.22
C THR A 51 -13.01 -1.42 3.45
N ILE A 52 -12.09 -2.24 2.95
CA ILE A 52 -10.64 -1.95 2.87
C ILE A 52 -10.24 -1.74 1.42
N ILE A 53 -9.42 -0.73 1.14
CA ILE A 53 -8.85 -0.49 -0.18
C ILE A 53 -7.34 -0.69 -0.11
N VAL A 54 -6.82 -1.54 -1.01
CA VAL A 54 -5.41 -1.92 -1.06
C VAL A 54 -4.80 -1.46 -2.39
N ASP A 55 -3.68 -0.73 -2.32
CA ASP A 55 -2.94 -0.34 -3.53
C ASP A 55 -1.43 -0.32 -3.30
N GLY A 56 -0.68 -0.62 -4.38
CA GLY A 56 0.78 -0.59 -4.37
C GLY A 56 1.31 0.78 -4.75
N THR A 57 2.25 1.31 -3.98
CA THR A 57 2.90 2.56 -4.33
C THR A 57 4.40 2.46 -4.39
N GLU A 58 5.01 3.30 -5.21
CA GLU A 58 6.45 3.38 -5.39
C GLU A 58 6.97 4.78 -5.05
N LEU A 59 8.03 4.80 -4.25
CA LEU A 59 8.77 6.00 -3.85
C LEU A 59 10.09 6.05 -4.61
N ALA A 60 10.34 7.11 -5.36
CA ALA A 60 11.60 7.27 -6.08
C ALA A 60 12.77 7.41 -5.11
N ILE A 61 13.87 6.72 -5.40
CA ILE A 61 15.12 6.81 -4.65
C ILE A 61 16.28 7.18 -5.58
N ALA A 62 17.35 7.69 -5.00
CA ALA A 62 18.61 7.84 -5.72
C ALA A 62 19.10 6.45 -6.18
N ARG A 63 19.77 6.42 -7.33
CA ARG A 63 20.35 5.18 -7.85
C ARG A 63 21.32 4.60 -6.81
N PRO A 64 21.13 3.35 -6.37
CA PRO A 64 22.08 2.69 -5.47
C PRO A 64 23.48 2.68 -6.08
N THR A 65 24.49 2.94 -5.26
CA THR A 65 25.91 3.02 -5.66
C THR A 65 26.76 2.02 -4.88
N GLY A 66 27.98 1.81 -5.32
CA GLY A 66 28.92 0.89 -4.67
C GLY A 66 28.58 -0.57 -4.98
N GLN A 67 28.66 -1.42 -3.96
CA GLN A 67 28.44 -2.86 -4.08
C GLN A 67 26.96 -3.27 -3.96
N VAL A 68 26.04 -2.31 -3.79
CA VAL A 68 24.62 -2.61 -3.69
C VAL A 68 24.07 -3.01 -5.05
N GLU A 69 23.42 -4.18 -5.11
CA GLU A 69 22.75 -4.62 -6.32
C GLU A 69 21.61 -3.66 -6.67
N GLN A 70 21.61 -3.14 -7.91
CA GLN A 70 20.64 -2.13 -8.35
C GLN A 70 19.35 -2.73 -8.89
N ARG A 71 19.44 -3.96 -9.43
CA ARG A 71 18.34 -4.62 -10.14
C ARG A 71 17.05 -4.74 -9.31
N PRO A 72 17.08 -5.11 -8.02
CA PRO A 72 15.85 -5.21 -7.20
C PRO A 72 15.12 -3.88 -7.05
N TYR A 73 15.83 -2.76 -7.16
CA TYR A 73 15.26 -1.43 -6.98
C TYR A 73 14.76 -0.80 -8.28
N TYR A 74 15.08 -1.35 -9.44
CA TYR A 74 14.69 -0.75 -10.72
C TYR A 74 13.26 -1.10 -11.11
N SER A 75 12.36 -0.10 -11.05
CA SER A 75 10.98 -0.25 -11.49
C SER A 75 10.89 -0.21 -13.02
N GLY A 76 10.43 -1.31 -13.61
CA GLY A 76 10.14 -1.37 -15.03
C GLY A 76 8.99 -0.45 -15.46
N LYS A 77 8.04 -0.19 -14.55
CA LYS A 77 6.89 0.71 -14.74
C LYS A 77 7.33 2.19 -14.72
N LYS A 78 8.12 2.58 -13.72
CA LYS A 78 8.57 3.97 -13.51
C LYS A 78 9.86 4.33 -14.26
N LYS A 79 10.58 3.34 -14.80
CA LYS A 79 11.89 3.51 -15.48
C LYS A 79 12.94 4.21 -14.62
N THR A 80 12.88 4.01 -13.32
CA THR A 80 13.80 4.58 -12.33
C THR A 80 13.93 3.65 -11.12
N HIS A 81 14.86 3.94 -10.20
CA HIS A 81 15.02 3.20 -8.97
C HIS A 81 13.98 3.66 -7.96
N THR A 82 13.28 2.70 -7.36
CA THR A 82 12.17 2.96 -6.42
C THR A 82 12.20 1.96 -5.28
N LEU A 83 11.58 2.35 -4.17
CA LEU A 83 11.10 1.44 -3.13
C LEU A 83 9.59 1.30 -3.28
N LYS A 84 9.09 0.11 -3.01
CA LYS A 84 7.67 -0.24 -3.08
C LYS A 84 7.13 -0.51 -1.69
N THR A 85 5.90 -0.08 -1.44
CA THR A 85 5.08 -0.47 -0.29
C THR A 85 3.63 -0.66 -0.74
N ILE A 86 2.90 -1.46 0.00
CA ILE A 86 1.45 -1.60 -0.13
C ILE A 86 0.80 -0.71 0.92
N ALA A 87 -0.12 0.11 0.50
CA ALA A 87 -0.93 0.95 1.36
C ALA A 87 -2.32 0.34 1.54
N VAL A 88 -2.82 0.37 2.76
CA VAL A 88 -4.18 -0.04 3.13
C VAL A 88 -4.91 1.17 3.67
N CYS A 89 -6.08 1.47 3.16
CA CYS A 89 -6.91 2.55 3.67
C CYS A 89 -8.39 2.15 3.76
N ASP A 90 -9.16 2.91 4.53
CA ASP A 90 -10.61 2.79 4.60
C ASP A 90 -11.32 3.54 3.45
N ALA A 91 -12.64 3.48 3.49
CA ALA A 91 -13.50 4.16 2.53
C ALA A 91 -13.47 5.70 2.64
N GLU A 92 -12.99 6.27 3.73
CA GLU A 92 -12.87 7.72 3.98
C GLU A 92 -11.49 8.26 3.60
N SER A 93 -10.60 7.44 3.04
CA SER A 93 -9.21 7.78 2.69
C SER A 93 -8.28 7.96 3.90
N ASN A 94 -8.59 7.35 5.04
CA ASN A 94 -7.64 7.26 6.13
C ASN A 94 -6.62 6.17 5.80
N LEU A 95 -5.34 6.50 5.92
CA LEU A 95 -4.27 5.52 5.76
C LEU A 95 -4.17 4.72 7.06
N LEU A 96 -4.51 3.43 6.98
CA LEU A 96 -4.55 2.54 8.14
C LEU A 96 -3.26 1.75 8.30
N TRP A 97 -2.64 1.35 7.20
CA TRP A 97 -1.45 0.51 7.22
C TRP A 97 -0.55 0.72 6.01
N VAL A 98 0.74 0.51 6.20
CA VAL A 98 1.73 0.41 5.12
C VAL A 98 2.64 -0.78 5.39
N THR A 99 2.94 -1.55 4.35
CA THR A 99 3.90 -2.67 4.48
C THR A 99 5.34 -2.15 4.57
N PRO A 100 6.27 -2.96 5.06
CA PRO A 100 7.70 -2.67 4.94
C PRO A 100 8.10 -2.36 3.49
N LEU A 101 9.11 -1.51 3.33
CA LEU A 101 9.61 -1.10 2.03
C LEU A 101 10.39 -2.24 1.36
N LEU A 102 10.05 -2.53 0.12
CA LEU A 102 10.72 -3.51 -0.74
C LEU A 102 11.34 -2.83 -1.96
N GLY A 103 12.18 -3.53 -2.70
CA GLY A 103 12.71 -3.02 -3.97
C GLY A 103 11.60 -2.83 -5.01
N GLY A 104 11.66 -1.74 -5.78
CA GLY A 104 10.60 -1.36 -6.73
C GLY A 104 10.37 -2.34 -7.88
N ALA A 105 11.30 -3.29 -8.12
CA ALA A 105 11.11 -4.39 -9.05
C ALA A 105 10.14 -5.47 -8.55
N THR A 106 9.82 -5.50 -7.25
CA THR A 106 8.92 -6.48 -6.65
C THR A 106 7.50 -6.32 -7.20
N HIS A 107 6.86 -7.42 -7.55
CA HIS A 107 5.46 -7.42 -7.98
C HIS A 107 4.52 -7.11 -6.81
N ASP A 108 3.40 -6.42 -7.05
CA ASP A 108 2.48 -5.97 -6.00
C ASP A 108 1.93 -7.15 -5.17
N LEU A 109 1.50 -8.23 -5.82
CA LEU A 109 1.04 -9.45 -5.14
C LEU A 109 2.14 -10.11 -4.31
N THR A 110 3.39 -10.10 -4.77
CA THR A 110 4.54 -10.62 -4.00
C THR A 110 4.78 -9.76 -2.77
N ALA A 111 4.80 -8.44 -2.93
CA ALA A 111 4.97 -7.52 -1.81
C ALA A 111 3.89 -7.69 -0.72
N LEU A 112 2.66 -7.95 -1.14
CA LEU A 112 1.53 -8.20 -0.25
C LEU A 112 1.69 -9.53 0.50
N ARG A 113 2.13 -10.58 -0.20
CA ARG A 113 2.39 -11.91 0.40
C ARG A 113 3.58 -11.90 1.35
N ASP A 114 4.67 -11.22 1.00
CA ASP A 114 5.84 -11.08 1.86
C ASP A 114 5.51 -10.36 3.18
N ALA A 115 4.50 -9.49 3.16
CA ALA A 115 3.98 -8.82 4.35
C ALA A 115 2.94 -9.66 5.13
N ASN A 116 2.64 -10.90 4.71
CA ASN A 116 1.60 -11.77 5.26
C ASN A 116 0.19 -11.13 5.26
N LEU A 117 -0.03 -10.12 4.44
CA LEU A 117 -1.27 -9.37 4.40
C LEU A 117 -2.47 -10.19 3.89
N PRO A 118 -2.33 -11.19 2.97
CA PRO A 118 -3.47 -11.99 2.53
C PRO A 118 -4.21 -12.69 3.66
N SER A 119 -3.50 -13.26 4.64
CA SER A 119 -4.11 -13.92 5.79
C SER A 119 -4.93 -12.95 6.63
N HIS A 120 -4.37 -11.78 6.93
CA HIS A 120 -5.08 -10.75 7.68
C HIS A 120 -6.33 -10.24 6.94
N LEU A 121 -6.24 -10.06 5.61
CA LEU A 121 -7.39 -9.66 4.79
C LEU A 121 -8.48 -10.74 4.75
N ALA A 122 -8.10 -12.02 4.63
CA ALA A 122 -9.05 -13.14 4.64
C ALA A 122 -9.77 -13.27 5.99
N ASP A 123 -9.05 -13.10 7.08
CA ASP A 123 -9.58 -13.24 8.44
C ASP A 123 -10.40 -12.02 8.89
N SER A 124 -10.26 -10.87 8.22
CA SER A 124 -10.91 -9.62 8.60
C SER A 124 -12.45 -9.62 8.44
N GLY A 125 -12.97 -10.44 7.52
CA GLY A 125 -14.39 -10.44 7.16
C GLY A 125 -14.87 -9.18 6.44
N LEU A 126 -13.95 -8.35 5.93
CA LEU A 126 -14.24 -7.08 5.26
C LEU A 126 -14.22 -7.23 3.74
N ASP A 127 -14.94 -6.34 3.05
CA ASP A 127 -14.84 -6.22 1.60
C ASP A 127 -13.49 -5.60 1.21
N VAL A 128 -12.74 -6.28 0.37
CA VAL A 128 -11.40 -5.84 -0.04
C VAL A 128 -11.43 -5.36 -1.50
N LEU A 129 -11.11 -4.11 -1.73
CA LEU A 129 -10.97 -3.54 -3.08
C LEU A 129 -9.49 -3.44 -3.43
N ALA A 130 -9.11 -3.94 -4.59
CA ALA A 130 -7.74 -3.80 -5.08
C ALA A 130 -7.69 -3.59 -6.60
N ASP A 131 -6.50 -3.25 -7.12
CA ASP A 131 -6.34 -3.08 -8.55
C ASP A 131 -6.01 -4.40 -9.28
N SER A 132 -5.95 -4.32 -10.61
CA SER A 132 -5.61 -5.47 -11.44
C SER A 132 -4.18 -6.01 -11.22
N GLY A 133 -3.31 -5.29 -10.52
CA GLY A 133 -1.97 -5.75 -10.11
C GLY A 133 -2.01 -6.88 -9.08
N PHE A 134 -3.12 -7.00 -8.38
CA PHE A 134 -3.35 -8.02 -7.34
C PHE A 134 -4.10 -9.26 -7.86
N GLN A 135 -4.15 -9.47 -9.17
CA GLN A 135 -4.68 -10.72 -9.74
C GLN A 135 -3.94 -11.95 -9.18
N GLY A 136 -4.69 -12.91 -8.68
CA GLY A 136 -4.18 -14.07 -7.93
C GLY A 136 -4.46 -14.00 -6.44
N LEU A 137 -4.78 -12.81 -5.89
CA LEU A 137 -5.18 -12.65 -4.49
C LEU A 137 -6.56 -13.26 -4.20
N GLN A 138 -7.44 -13.39 -5.21
CA GLN A 138 -8.76 -14.02 -5.10
C GLN A 138 -8.71 -15.51 -4.68
N HIS A 139 -7.54 -16.13 -4.70
CA HIS A 139 -7.36 -17.48 -4.17
C HIS A 139 -7.13 -17.48 -2.65
N ASP A 140 -6.74 -16.36 -2.11
CA ASP A 140 -6.38 -16.19 -0.70
C ASP A 140 -7.48 -15.42 0.07
N VAL A 141 -8.23 -14.53 -0.61
CA VAL A 141 -9.24 -13.63 -0.01
C VAL A 141 -10.55 -13.77 -0.77
N GLU A 142 -11.60 -14.26 -0.10
CA GLU A 142 -12.91 -14.53 -0.71
C GLU A 142 -13.68 -13.23 -1.05
N ALA A 143 -13.71 -12.27 -0.13
CA ALA A 143 -14.40 -10.99 -0.28
C ALA A 143 -13.57 -9.94 -1.04
N LEU A 144 -12.89 -10.37 -2.12
CA LEU A 144 -12.03 -9.52 -2.93
C LEU A 144 -12.70 -9.05 -4.20
N GLU A 145 -12.75 -7.75 -4.40
CA GLU A 145 -13.20 -7.13 -5.63
C GLU A 145 -12.01 -6.60 -6.46
N LEU A 146 -11.87 -7.13 -7.66
CA LEU A 146 -10.86 -6.73 -8.65
C LEU A 146 -11.53 -6.27 -9.95
N PRO A 147 -10.92 -5.32 -10.67
CA PRO A 147 -11.41 -4.95 -11.99
C PRO A 147 -11.39 -6.14 -12.95
N THR A 148 -12.49 -6.31 -13.67
CA THR A 148 -12.57 -7.30 -14.76
C THR A 148 -11.57 -6.93 -15.85
N ARG A 149 -10.66 -7.84 -16.17
CA ARG A 149 -9.68 -7.68 -17.24
C ARG A 149 -10.31 -7.97 -18.59
N ARG A 150 -9.79 -7.26 -19.60
CA ARG A 150 -10.12 -7.57 -20.98
C ARG A 150 -9.73 -9.02 -21.31
N PRO A 151 -10.61 -9.80 -21.95
CA PRO A 151 -10.31 -11.18 -22.35
C PRO A 151 -9.09 -11.27 -23.26
N ARG A 152 -8.42 -12.44 -23.24
CA ARG A 152 -7.19 -12.66 -24.07
C ARG A 152 -7.44 -12.64 -25.56
N ASP A 153 -8.66 -12.93 -25.99
CA ASP A 153 -9.10 -12.86 -27.40
C ASP A 153 -9.34 -11.42 -27.90
N ASN A 154 -9.04 -10.43 -27.06
CA ASN A 154 -9.28 -9.01 -27.32
C ASN A 154 -10.75 -8.61 -27.50
N SER A 155 -11.71 -9.47 -27.15
CA SER A 155 -13.11 -9.09 -27.11
C SER A 155 -13.33 -7.91 -26.16
N GLU A 156 -14.34 -7.11 -26.41
CA GLU A 156 -14.64 -5.97 -25.54
C GLU A 156 -15.28 -6.42 -24.23
N LEU A 157 -15.00 -5.67 -23.16
CA LEU A 157 -15.71 -5.82 -21.89
C LEU A 157 -17.19 -5.54 -22.11
N THR A 158 -18.04 -6.30 -21.42
CA THR A 158 -19.49 -6.06 -21.42
C THR A 158 -19.82 -4.67 -20.82
N LYS A 159 -21.02 -4.18 -21.05
CA LYS A 159 -21.49 -2.94 -20.41
C LYS A 159 -21.46 -3.06 -18.88
N THR A 160 -21.82 -4.22 -18.36
CA THR A 160 -21.80 -4.52 -16.92
C THR A 160 -20.39 -4.48 -16.37
N ASP A 161 -19.40 -5.12 -17.04
CA ASP A 161 -18.02 -5.09 -16.61
C ASP A 161 -17.43 -3.67 -16.62
N ARG A 162 -17.75 -2.88 -17.65
CA ARG A 162 -17.33 -1.48 -17.72
C ARG A 162 -17.92 -0.64 -16.60
N PHE A 163 -19.20 -0.84 -16.28
CA PHE A 163 -19.86 -0.16 -15.17
C PHE A 163 -19.21 -0.56 -13.83
N PHE A 164 -19.04 -1.86 -13.58
CA PHE A 164 -18.37 -2.38 -12.39
C PHE A 164 -16.95 -1.80 -12.23
N ASN A 165 -16.14 -1.86 -13.30
CA ASN A 165 -14.80 -1.27 -13.29
C ASN A 165 -14.80 0.24 -13.01
N SER A 166 -15.81 0.96 -13.48
CA SER A 166 -15.97 2.39 -13.20
C SER A 166 -16.27 2.66 -11.73
N VAL A 167 -17.13 1.85 -11.11
CA VAL A 167 -17.44 1.96 -9.67
C VAL A 167 -16.20 1.66 -8.84
N LEU A 168 -15.49 0.56 -9.13
CA LEU A 168 -14.23 0.22 -8.44
C LEU A 168 -13.18 1.31 -8.59
N SER A 169 -13.03 1.87 -9.80
CA SER A 169 -12.08 2.97 -10.04
C SER A 169 -12.43 4.20 -9.21
N SER A 170 -13.71 4.54 -9.09
CA SER A 170 -14.16 5.67 -8.27
C SER A 170 -13.84 5.48 -6.79
N ASN A 171 -14.02 4.27 -6.27
CA ASN A 171 -13.66 3.94 -4.89
C ASN A 171 -12.15 3.99 -4.67
N ARG A 172 -11.36 3.54 -5.66
CA ARG A 172 -9.89 3.55 -5.58
C ARG A 172 -9.25 4.94 -5.58
N VAL A 173 -9.93 5.98 -6.07
CA VAL A 173 -9.46 7.37 -5.94
C VAL A 173 -9.15 7.73 -4.48
N ARG A 174 -9.83 7.12 -3.53
CA ARG A 174 -9.62 7.34 -2.09
C ARG A 174 -8.23 6.88 -1.63
N VAL A 175 -7.78 5.69 -2.05
CA VAL A 175 -6.41 5.23 -1.73
C VAL A 175 -5.35 6.06 -2.44
N GLU A 176 -5.63 6.53 -3.65
CA GLU A 176 -4.72 7.44 -4.36
C GLU A 176 -4.53 8.76 -3.61
N HIS A 177 -5.58 9.29 -2.98
CA HIS A 177 -5.50 10.48 -2.11
C HIS A 177 -4.65 10.20 -0.86
N SER A 178 -4.83 9.05 -0.20
CA SER A 178 -4.03 8.62 0.95
C SER A 178 -2.56 8.48 0.59
N ILE A 179 -2.26 7.81 -0.51
CA ILE A 179 -0.91 7.66 -1.06
C ILE A 179 -0.33 9.03 -1.46
N GLY A 180 -1.12 9.93 -2.01
CA GLY A 180 -0.72 11.30 -2.34
C GLY A 180 -0.25 12.05 -1.10
N ARG A 181 -0.99 11.96 0.00
CA ARG A 181 -0.61 12.53 1.30
C ARG A 181 0.67 11.88 1.85
N LEU A 182 0.77 10.55 1.81
CA LEU A 182 1.98 9.83 2.23
C LEU A 182 3.23 10.31 1.47
N LYS A 183 3.14 10.57 0.16
CA LYS A 183 4.26 11.03 -0.66
C LYS A 183 4.65 12.49 -0.45
N GLN A 184 3.81 13.30 0.15
CA GLN A 184 4.12 14.69 0.48
C GLN A 184 5.00 14.84 1.74
N TRP A 185 5.13 13.78 2.53
CA TRP A 185 6.04 13.72 3.66
C TRP A 185 7.48 13.55 3.13
N ARG A 186 8.17 14.68 2.96
CA ARG A 186 9.57 14.75 2.50
C ARG A 186 10.45 15.40 3.53
#